data_77aa94f287790fa874ede61740d0e5ef
#
_entry.id   77aa94f287790fa874ede61740d0e5ef
#
_cell.length_a   1.000
_cell.length_b   1.000
_cell.length_c   1.000
_cell.angle_alpha   90.00
_cell.angle_beta   90.00
_cell.angle_gamma   90.00
#
_symmetry.space_group_name_H-M   'P 1'
#
loop_
_entity.id
_entity.type
_entity.pdbx_description
1 polymer ?
#
loop_
_entity_poly.entity_id
_entity_poly.type
_entity_poly.pdbx_seq_one_letter_code
_entity_poly.pdbx_strand_id
1 'polypeptide(L)'
;MKRYDSTRSWYAVTTYAGYEDKVAESLRQRINGVDMADKIFDVMVPKEKQIEVKNGKRKVVDRKILQSYVLVEMKLTEETWFVVRNTPGVTGFVGAGTEPTPVSEKEMRDIKRRMGAEEPKYDINFSEGEIINIIDG
;
A
#
# COMPACT_ATOMS: atom_id res chain seq x y z
N MET A 1 -0.17 14.12 24.58
CA MET A 1 -0.17 14.16 23.13
C MET A 1 -1.24 13.25 22.55
N LYS A 2 -1.91 13.73 21.54
CA LYS A 2 -3.00 12.98 20.96
C LYS A 2 -2.48 11.97 19.93
N ARG A 3 -2.99 10.74 20.04
CA ARG A 3 -2.75 9.72 19.05
C ARG A 3 -3.56 9.94 17.76
N TYR A 4 -4.59 10.76 17.86
CA TYR A 4 -5.55 10.96 16.80
C TYR A 4 -5.39 12.31 16.12
N ASP A 5 -5.62 12.31 14.81
CA ASP A 5 -5.49 13.50 13.99
C ASP A 5 -6.64 13.52 12.99
N SER A 6 -7.41 14.61 13.00
CA SER A 6 -8.55 14.74 12.10
C SER A 6 -8.15 15.07 10.67
N THR A 7 -6.88 15.27 10.39
CA THR A 7 -6.39 15.53 9.05
C THR A 7 -6.47 14.25 8.21
N ARG A 8 -6.94 14.41 6.99
CA ARG A 8 -6.99 13.29 6.04
C ARG A 8 -5.57 12.97 5.56
N SER A 9 -5.10 11.78 5.85
CA SER A 9 -3.74 11.37 5.53
C SER A 9 -3.69 9.89 5.18
N TRP A 10 -2.61 9.48 4.53
CA TRP A 10 -2.35 8.08 4.25
C TRP A 10 -1.56 7.48 5.40
N TYR A 11 -1.95 6.29 5.78
CA TYR A 11 -1.28 5.52 6.83
C TYR A 11 -0.89 4.15 6.28
N ALA A 12 0.26 3.66 6.68
CA ALA A 12 0.68 2.32 6.32
C ALA A 12 0.26 1.35 7.42
N VAL A 13 -0.39 0.29 7.01
CA VAL A 13 -0.90 -0.74 7.89
C VAL A 13 -0.11 -2.01 7.59
N THR A 14 0.40 -2.66 8.63
CA THR A 14 1.16 -3.90 8.45
C THR A 14 0.22 -5.09 8.47
N THR A 15 0.56 -6.09 7.67
CA THR A 15 -0.23 -7.31 7.56
C THR A 15 0.69 -8.53 7.63
N TYR A 16 0.10 -9.70 7.76
CA TYR A 16 0.83 -10.93 7.52
C TYR A 16 1.21 -11.00 6.04
N ALA A 17 2.36 -11.59 5.75
CA ALA A 17 2.84 -11.70 4.38
C ALA A 17 1.83 -12.47 3.51
N GLY A 18 1.52 -11.92 2.35
CA GLY A 18 0.57 -12.52 1.44
C GLY A 18 -0.88 -12.20 1.70
N TYR A 19 -1.18 -11.47 2.78
CA TYR A 19 -2.55 -11.13 3.15
C TYR A 19 -2.97 -9.73 2.70
N GLU A 20 -2.12 -9.03 1.99
CA GLU A 20 -2.37 -7.63 1.63
C GLU A 20 -3.69 -7.42 0.89
N ASP A 21 -3.93 -8.22 -0.15
CA ASP A 21 -5.15 -8.08 -0.93
C ASP A 21 -6.40 -8.45 -0.13
N LYS A 22 -6.29 -9.47 0.70
CA LYS A 22 -7.40 -9.87 1.57
C LYS A 22 -7.73 -8.81 2.58
N VAL A 23 -6.71 -8.20 3.17
CA VAL A 23 -6.89 -7.11 4.13
C VAL A 23 -7.57 -5.92 3.45
N ALA A 24 -7.09 -5.55 2.26
CA ALA A 24 -7.68 -4.43 1.53
C ALA A 24 -9.16 -4.69 1.23
N GLU A 25 -9.49 -5.88 0.79
CA GLU A 25 -10.88 -6.23 0.51
C GLU A 25 -11.73 -6.21 1.78
N SER A 26 -11.23 -6.78 2.86
CA SER A 26 -11.94 -6.79 4.14
C SER A 26 -12.16 -5.37 4.66
N LEU A 27 -11.17 -4.49 4.49
CA LEU A 27 -11.32 -3.11 4.89
C LEU A 27 -12.40 -2.41 4.08
N ARG A 28 -12.43 -2.61 2.76
CA ARG A 28 -13.45 -2.01 1.91
C ARG A 28 -14.85 -2.46 2.32
N GLN A 29 -15.01 -3.73 2.64
CA GLN A 29 -16.29 -4.26 3.10
C GLN A 29 -16.68 -3.69 4.46
N ARG A 30 -15.72 -3.58 5.37
CA ARG A 30 -15.98 -3.01 6.69
C ARG A 30 -16.37 -1.55 6.63
N ILE A 31 -15.71 -0.78 5.78
CA ILE A 31 -16.03 0.63 5.61
C ILE A 31 -17.50 0.79 5.23
N ASN A 32 -17.97 -0.03 4.31
CA ASN A 32 -19.36 0.03 3.89
C ASN A 32 -20.30 -0.47 4.97
N GLY A 33 -19.92 -1.51 5.69
CA GLY A 33 -20.76 -2.14 6.69
C GLY A 33 -20.92 -1.35 7.96
N VAL A 34 -19.92 -0.52 8.33
CA VAL A 34 -19.97 0.25 9.58
C VAL A 34 -20.12 1.75 9.33
N ASP A 35 -20.46 2.12 8.12
CA ASP A 35 -20.72 3.52 7.75
C ASP A 35 -19.54 4.44 8.07
N MET A 36 -18.38 4.04 7.64
CA MET A 36 -17.14 4.79 7.87
C MET A 36 -16.63 5.53 6.62
N ALA A 37 -17.47 5.60 5.58
CA ALA A 37 -17.05 6.18 4.32
C ALA A 37 -16.70 7.67 4.42
N ASP A 38 -17.19 8.35 5.44
CA ASP A 38 -16.88 9.75 5.68
C ASP A 38 -15.55 9.95 6.43
N LYS A 39 -14.91 8.87 6.87
CA LYS A 39 -13.69 8.93 7.64
C LYS A 39 -12.56 8.10 7.06
N ILE A 40 -12.88 7.03 6.35
CA ILE A 40 -11.91 6.20 5.64
C ILE A 40 -12.23 6.33 4.15
N PHE A 41 -11.31 6.91 3.40
CA PHE A 41 -11.58 7.36 2.04
C PHE A 41 -11.07 6.43 0.96
N ASP A 42 -9.97 5.75 1.23
CA ASP A 42 -9.38 4.88 0.22
C ASP A 42 -8.50 3.83 0.88
N VAL A 43 -8.39 2.69 0.22
CA VAL A 43 -7.54 1.59 0.65
C VAL A 43 -6.84 1.07 -0.60
N MET A 44 -5.52 0.93 -0.55
CA MET A 44 -4.81 0.40 -1.70
C MET A 44 -3.64 -0.49 -1.33
N VAL A 45 -3.38 -1.46 -2.19
CA VAL A 45 -2.18 -2.28 -2.16
C VAL A 45 -1.34 -1.83 -3.35
N PRO A 46 -0.27 -1.04 -3.12
CA PRO A 46 0.49 -0.49 -4.24
C PRO A 46 1.16 -1.57 -5.06
N LYS A 47 0.93 -1.53 -6.36
CA LYS A 47 1.53 -2.47 -7.31
C LYS A 47 2.08 -1.70 -8.50
N GLU A 48 3.13 -2.22 -9.09
CA GLU A 48 3.66 -1.68 -10.32
C GLU A 48 3.83 -2.81 -11.32
N LYS A 49 3.80 -2.47 -12.60
CA LYS A 49 4.02 -3.45 -13.64
C LYS A 49 5.51 -3.67 -13.83
N GLN A 50 5.91 -4.92 -13.89
CA GLN A 50 7.29 -5.31 -14.09
C GLN A 50 7.35 -6.36 -15.18
N ILE A 51 8.51 -6.44 -15.85
CA ILE A 51 8.76 -7.47 -16.84
C ILE A 51 9.54 -8.58 -16.16
N GLU A 52 8.98 -9.79 -16.21
CA GLU A 52 9.64 -10.98 -15.71
C GLU A 52 10.07 -11.80 -16.90
N VAL A 53 11.31 -12.27 -16.90
CA VAL A 53 11.80 -13.16 -17.95
C VAL A 53 11.95 -14.56 -17.36
N LYS A 54 11.27 -15.51 -17.98
CA LYS A 54 11.26 -16.88 -17.52
C LYS A 54 11.32 -17.79 -18.73
N ASN A 55 12.28 -18.69 -18.76
CA ASN A 55 12.48 -19.60 -19.87
C ASN A 55 12.60 -18.89 -21.22
N GLY A 56 13.26 -17.73 -21.23
CA GLY A 56 13.44 -16.94 -22.45
C GLY A 56 12.24 -16.14 -22.88
N LYS A 57 11.16 -16.21 -22.14
CA LYS A 57 9.93 -15.48 -22.49
C LYS A 57 9.70 -14.30 -21.55
N ARG A 58 9.26 -13.20 -22.11
CA ARG A 58 8.93 -12.00 -21.34
C ARG A 58 7.47 -12.00 -20.96
N LYS A 59 7.20 -11.65 -19.71
CA LYS A 59 5.84 -11.59 -19.19
C LYS A 59 5.69 -10.36 -18.33
N VAL A 60 4.61 -9.61 -18.56
CA VAL A 60 4.30 -8.46 -17.71
C VAL A 60 3.51 -8.96 -16.50
N VAL A 61 4.00 -8.62 -15.32
CA VAL A 61 3.37 -9.03 -14.07
C VAL A 61 3.18 -7.82 -13.17
N ASP A 62 2.20 -7.90 -12.29
CA ASP A 62 2.00 -6.88 -11.26
C ASP A 62 2.76 -7.32 -10.03
N ARG A 63 3.63 -6.43 -9.53
CA ARG A 63 4.41 -6.70 -8.33
C ARG A 63 4.06 -5.68 -7.26
N LYS A 64 3.95 -6.14 -6.04
CA LYS A 64 3.69 -5.25 -4.92
C LYS A 64 4.91 -4.38 -4.67
N ILE A 65 4.67 -3.08 -4.55
CA ILE A 65 5.74 -2.13 -4.25
C ILE A 65 6.17 -2.30 -2.79
N LEU A 66 5.19 -2.49 -1.91
CA LEU A 66 5.44 -2.69 -0.48
C LEU A 66 4.81 -4.02 -0.06
N GLN A 67 5.65 -4.96 0.33
CA GLN A 67 5.17 -6.26 0.81
C GLN A 67 4.80 -6.17 2.28
N SER A 68 3.70 -6.82 2.65
CA SER A 68 3.17 -6.84 4.01
C SER A 68 2.64 -5.49 4.49
N TYR A 69 2.27 -4.62 3.53
CA TYR A 69 1.70 -3.32 3.85
C TYR A 69 0.47 -3.04 2.99
N VAL A 70 -0.48 -2.35 3.61
CA VAL A 70 -1.65 -1.80 2.92
C VAL A 70 -1.70 -0.32 3.27
N LEU A 71 -2.00 0.52 2.31
CA LEU A 71 -2.12 1.95 2.55
C LEU A 71 -3.59 2.32 2.68
N VAL A 72 -3.87 3.10 3.72
CA VAL A 72 -5.24 3.53 4.02
C VAL A 72 -5.26 5.04 4.15
N GLU A 73 -6.10 5.69 3.36
CA GLU A 73 -6.31 7.13 3.47
C GLU A 73 -7.51 7.38 4.37
N MET A 74 -7.26 8.05 5.48
CA MET A 74 -8.31 8.24 6.48
C MET A 74 -8.00 9.40 7.40
N LYS A 75 -9.01 9.79 8.17
CA LYS A 75 -8.82 10.61 9.35
C LYS A 75 -8.52 9.66 10.50
N LEU A 76 -7.47 9.93 11.26
CA LEU A 76 -7.09 9.06 12.37
C LEU A 76 -7.91 9.44 13.60
N THR A 77 -8.89 8.63 13.92
CA THR A 77 -9.73 8.76 15.10
C THR A 77 -9.72 7.44 15.85
N GLU A 78 -10.28 7.44 17.04
CA GLU A 78 -10.41 6.19 17.80
C GLU A 78 -11.19 5.15 17.02
N GLU A 79 -12.26 5.58 16.36
CA GLU A 79 -13.10 4.70 15.58
C GLU A 79 -12.38 4.11 14.36
N THR A 80 -11.69 4.96 13.59
CA THR A 80 -10.99 4.47 12.40
C THR A 80 -9.84 3.57 12.80
N TRP A 81 -9.10 3.94 13.84
CA TRP A 81 -8.02 3.12 14.36
C TRP A 81 -8.53 1.73 14.74
N PHE A 82 -9.64 1.71 15.46
CA PHE A 82 -10.22 0.46 15.93
C PHE A 82 -10.68 -0.43 14.78
N VAL A 83 -11.39 0.14 13.82
CA VAL A 83 -11.89 -0.61 12.66
C VAL A 83 -10.73 -1.22 11.86
N VAL A 84 -9.72 -0.41 11.58
CA VAL A 84 -8.58 -0.88 10.79
C VAL A 84 -7.75 -1.89 11.57
N ARG A 85 -7.45 -1.58 12.83
CA ARG A 85 -6.60 -2.45 13.65
C ARG A 85 -7.21 -3.84 13.87
N ASN A 86 -8.54 -3.91 13.92
CA ASN A 86 -9.24 -5.16 14.16
C ASN A 86 -9.69 -5.88 12.89
N THR A 87 -9.23 -5.43 11.74
CA THR A 87 -9.48 -6.14 10.49
C THR A 87 -8.61 -7.39 10.45
N PRO A 88 -9.19 -8.54 10.10
CA PRO A 88 -8.40 -9.79 10.04
C PRO A 88 -7.21 -9.67 9.09
N GLY A 89 -6.06 -10.11 9.55
CA GLY A 89 -4.82 -10.05 8.78
C GLY A 89 -3.98 -8.82 9.06
N VAL A 90 -4.53 -7.82 9.73
CA VAL A 90 -3.78 -6.64 10.14
C VAL A 90 -2.99 -6.94 11.40
N THR A 91 -1.70 -6.60 11.38
CA THR A 91 -0.84 -6.78 12.55
C THR A 91 -0.60 -5.47 13.30
N GLY A 92 -0.78 -4.33 12.64
CA GLY A 92 -0.63 -3.05 13.30
C GLY A 92 -0.52 -1.90 12.32
N PHE A 93 -0.17 -0.73 12.85
CA PHE A 93 0.12 0.45 12.05
C PHE A 93 1.61 0.74 12.09
N VAL A 94 2.11 1.34 11.04
CA VAL A 94 3.48 1.88 11.04
C VAL A 94 3.45 3.22 11.76
N GLY A 95 4.36 3.40 12.71
CA GLY A 95 4.41 4.66 13.43
C GLY A 95 5.50 4.67 14.48
N ALA A 96 5.56 5.77 15.21
CA ALA A 96 6.50 5.95 16.30
C ALA A 96 5.86 5.48 17.59
N GLY A 97 6.41 4.42 18.18
CA GLY A 97 5.82 3.84 19.39
C GLY A 97 4.46 3.26 19.12
N THR A 98 3.46 3.72 19.86
CA THR A 98 2.09 3.25 19.70
C THR A 98 1.25 4.18 18.82
N GLU A 99 1.83 5.25 18.29
CA GLU A 99 1.10 6.23 17.50
C GLU A 99 1.31 5.99 16.01
N PRO A 100 0.24 5.82 15.21
CA PRO A 100 0.37 5.75 13.77
C PRO A 100 0.95 7.07 13.23
N THR A 101 1.88 6.96 12.28
CA THR A 101 2.52 8.11 11.67
C THR A 101 2.08 8.18 10.20
N PRO A 102 1.59 9.34 9.74
CA PRO A 102 1.21 9.47 8.34
C PRO A 102 2.38 9.22 7.41
N VAL A 103 2.10 8.62 6.27
CA VAL A 103 3.09 8.48 5.20
C VAL A 103 3.30 9.88 4.62
N SER A 104 4.55 10.27 4.40
CA SER A 104 4.85 11.61 3.91
C SER A 104 4.29 11.82 2.51
N GLU A 105 4.02 13.08 2.18
CA GLU A 105 3.52 13.43 0.85
C GLU A 105 4.51 13.01 -0.24
N LYS A 106 5.80 13.13 0.04
CA LYS A 106 6.82 12.73 -0.91
C LYS A 106 6.77 11.23 -1.18
N GLU A 107 6.67 10.43 -0.13
CA GLU A 107 6.57 8.99 -0.27
C GLU A 107 5.31 8.59 -1.04
N MET A 108 4.20 9.24 -0.74
CA MET A 108 2.96 8.95 -1.45
C MET A 108 3.04 9.32 -2.92
N ARG A 109 3.67 10.46 -3.25
CA ARG A 109 3.87 10.85 -4.64
C ARG A 109 4.72 9.82 -5.38
N ASP A 110 5.78 9.35 -4.74
CA ASP A 110 6.66 8.35 -5.35
C ASP A 110 5.92 7.03 -5.60
N ILE A 111 5.15 6.59 -4.63
CA ILE A 111 4.36 5.37 -4.77
C ILE A 111 3.33 5.50 -5.89
N LYS A 112 2.60 6.60 -5.91
CA LYS A 112 1.57 6.83 -6.94
C LYS A 112 2.18 6.93 -8.32
N ARG A 113 3.36 7.53 -8.43
CA ARG A 113 4.06 7.61 -9.71
C ARG A 113 4.43 6.22 -10.21
N ARG A 114 4.92 5.36 -9.34
CA ARG A 114 5.27 3.99 -9.71
C ARG A 114 4.05 3.20 -10.14
N MET A 115 2.92 3.38 -9.44
CA MET A 115 1.67 2.71 -9.77
C MET A 115 1.13 3.12 -11.12
N GLY A 116 1.31 4.40 -11.48
CA GLY A 116 0.79 4.96 -12.71
C GLY A 116 1.72 4.88 -13.91
N ALA A 117 2.90 4.24 -13.76
CA ALA A 117 3.84 4.11 -14.87
C ALA A 117 3.25 3.25 -15.98
N GLU A 118 3.23 3.79 -17.20
CA GLU A 118 2.71 3.06 -18.35
C GLU A 118 3.65 1.95 -18.79
N GLU A 119 4.95 2.20 -18.71
CA GLU A 119 5.94 1.22 -19.11
C GLU A 119 6.32 0.36 -17.91
N PRO A 120 6.26 -0.96 -18.07
CA PRO A 120 6.65 -1.85 -16.98
C PRO A 120 8.15 -1.78 -16.75
N LYS A 121 8.53 -1.93 -15.49
CA LYS A 121 9.93 -1.96 -15.08
C LYS A 121 10.41 -3.40 -15.02
N TYR A 122 11.69 -3.60 -15.24
CA TYR A 122 12.25 -4.92 -15.09
C TYR A 122 12.38 -5.28 -13.61
N ASP A 123 12.20 -6.57 -13.33
CA ASP A 123 12.43 -7.11 -12.01
C ASP A 123 13.88 -6.90 -11.64
N ILE A 124 14.17 -6.44 -10.43
CA ILE A 124 15.52 -6.16 -9.98
C ILE A 124 16.39 -7.41 -9.86
N ASN A 125 15.79 -8.57 -9.84
CA ASN A 125 16.51 -9.84 -9.79
C ASN A 125 16.97 -10.30 -11.16
N PHE A 126 16.66 -9.54 -12.17
CA PHE A 126 17.03 -9.86 -13.53
C PHE A 126 18.43 -9.33 -13.83
N SER A 127 18.98 -9.73 -14.97
CA SER A 127 20.34 -9.36 -15.35
C SER A 127 20.55 -7.85 -15.36
N GLU A 128 21.50 -7.39 -14.61
CA GLU A 128 21.70 -5.98 -14.36
C GLU A 128 22.02 -5.16 -15.59
N GLY A 129 22.72 -5.70 -16.54
CA GLY A 129 23.15 -4.92 -17.70
C GLY A 129 22.04 -4.50 -18.63
N GLU A 130 20.89 -5.14 -18.56
CA GLU A 130 19.80 -4.89 -19.48
C GLU A 130 18.69 -4.03 -18.90
N ILE A 131 18.75 -3.82 -17.62
CA ILE A 131 17.68 -3.13 -16.89
C ILE A 131 17.74 -1.64 -17.10
N ILE A 132 18.93 -1.11 -17.14
CA ILE A 132 19.19 0.32 -17.04
C ILE A 132 18.50 1.13 -18.13
N ASN A 133 18.50 0.64 -19.35
CA ASN A 133 17.98 1.40 -20.47
C ASN A 133 16.47 1.41 -20.56
N ILE A 134 15.79 0.57 -19.80
CA ILE A 134 14.35 0.41 -19.93
C ILE A 134 13.62 1.09 -18.80
N ILE A 135 14.22 1.12 -17.64
CA ILE A 135 13.58 1.71 -16.47
C ILE A 135 13.59 3.22 -16.52
N ASP A 136 14.54 3.74 -17.23
CA ASP A 136 14.71 5.16 -17.34
C ASP A 136 13.54 5.76 -18.10
N GLY A 137 12.67 6.30 -17.39
CA GLY A 137 11.46 6.83 -17.98
C GLY A 137 11.46 8.29 -18.20
#